data_7655c114628fccf26fc1e849c870b8ec
#
_entry.id   7655c114628fccf26fc1e849c870b8ec
#
_cell.length_a   1.000
_cell.length_b   1.000
_cell.length_c   1.000
_cell.angle_alpha   90.00
_cell.angle_beta   90.00
_cell.angle_gamma   90.00
#
_symmetry.space_group_name_H-M   'P 1'
#
loop_
_entity.id
_entity.type
_entity.pdbx_description
1 polymer ?
#
loop_
_entity_poly.entity_id
_entity_poly.type
_entity_poly.pdbx_seq_one_letter_code
_entity_poly.pdbx_strand_id
1 'polypeptide(L)'
;MILVVGLGNPGSRYADTRHNIGFRVADELASRAKVESWRSRFSGDFALTAMGSERLALLKPGTFMNVSGRSVRPAASFYKLDLDRVVVVHDELDLPFGQIRLKLGGGDAGHNGLRSITSELGSSDYVRLRFGIGHPPEDFGGSGADYVLQAFAPAELAELGARVGAAADAVELVVRRGLTAAMNTTNQRKRDN
;
A
#
# COMPACT_ATOMS: atom_id res chain seq x y z
N MET A 1 -15.91 4.82 -7.76
CA MET A 1 -14.49 5.23 -7.85
C MET A 1 -13.76 4.77 -6.61
N ILE A 2 -12.54 4.24 -6.76
CA ILE A 2 -11.68 3.81 -5.66
C ILE A 2 -10.36 4.59 -5.74
N LEU A 3 -9.86 5.04 -4.60
CA LEU A 3 -8.52 5.63 -4.46
C LEU A 3 -7.58 4.57 -3.86
N VAL A 4 -6.54 4.20 -4.60
CA VAL A 4 -5.48 3.33 -4.11
C VAL A 4 -4.25 4.18 -3.80
N VAL A 5 -3.79 4.12 -2.57
CA VAL A 5 -2.64 4.85 -2.05
C VAL A 5 -1.51 3.87 -1.79
N GLY A 6 -0.45 3.95 -2.55
CA GLY A 6 0.78 3.24 -2.25
C GLY A 6 1.65 4.08 -1.33
N LEU A 7 2.01 3.58 -0.13
CA LEU A 7 2.88 4.30 0.80
C LEU A 7 4.36 4.10 0.48
N GLY A 8 5.14 5.16 0.71
CA GLY A 8 6.58 5.19 0.55
C GLY A 8 7.14 6.57 0.91
N ASN A 9 8.45 6.69 0.96
CA ASN A 9 9.18 7.95 1.09
C ASN A 9 9.68 8.41 -0.28
N PRO A 10 9.63 9.72 -0.59
CA PRO A 10 10.13 10.26 -1.84
C PRO A 10 11.67 10.25 -1.90
N GLY A 11 12.20 10.19 -3.11
CA GLY A 11 13.62 10.25 -3.41
C GLY A 11 14.27 8.88 -3.62
N SER A 12 15.32 8.87 -4.46
CA SER A 12 16.05 7.67 -4.88
C SER A 12 16.66 6.88 -3.72
N ARG A 13 17.05 7.57 -2.66
CA ARG A 13 17.58 6.97 -1.43
C ARG A 13 16.64 5.93 -0.80
N TYR A 14 15.31 6.09 -0.96
CA TYR A 14 14.31 5.22 -0.35
C TYR A 14 13.69 4.22 -1.33
N ALA A 15 13.97 4.35 -2.63
CA ALA A 15 13.29 3.61 -3.70
C ALA A 15 13.30 2.09 -3.50
N ASP A 16 14.40 1.55 -2.96
CA ASP A 16 14.58 0.10 -2.79
C ASP A 16 14.31 -0.38 -1.35
N THR A 17 13.85 0.50 -0.46
CA THR A 17 13.57 0.12 0.92
C THR A 17 12.25 -0.66 1.05
N ARG A 18 12.14 -1.48 2.11
CA ARG A 18 10.91 -2.19 2.46
C ARG A 18 9.72 -1.26 2.65
N HIS A 19 9.98 -0.06 3.21
CA HIS A 19 8.95 0.95 3.47
C HIS A 19 8.31 1.52 2.18
N ASN A 20 8.97 1.35 1.03
CA ASN A 20 8.47 1.78 -0.27
C ASN A 20 7.71 0.69 -1.04
N ILE A 21 7.36 -0.42 -0.40
CA ILE A 21 6.62 -1.49 -1.07
C ILE A 21 5.27 -1.01 -1.64
N GLY A 22 4.63 -0.05 -0.96
CA GLY A 22 3.38 0.53 -1.45
C GLY A 22 3.56 1.25 -2.79
N PHE A 23 4.67 1.95 -3.01
CA PHE A 23 4.98 2.58 -4.30
C PHE A 23 5.13 1.53 -5.40
N ARG A 24 5.82 0.41 -5.12
CA ARG A 24 5.99 -0.68 -6.10
C ARG A 24 4.66 -1.31 -6.51
N VAL A 25 3.74 -1.50 -5.55
CA VAL A 25 2.40 -2.02 -5.87
C VAL A 25 1.59 -1.01 -6.67
N ALA A 26 1.68 0.30 -6.36
CA ALA A 26 1.02 1.34 -7.13
C ALA A 26 1.56 1.42 -8.57
N ASP A 27 2.88 1.27 -8.76
CA ASP A 27 3.50 1.25 -10.09
C ASP A 27 3.07 0.01 -10.88
N GLU A 28 2.98 -1.17 -10.25
CA GLU A 28 2.45 -2.39 -10.87
C GLU A 28 1.00 -2.21 -11.32
N LEU A 29 0.14 -1.64 -10.49
CA LEU A 29 -1.25 -1.32 -10.84
C LEU A 29 -1.34 -0.33 -11.99
N ALA A 30 -0.48 0.70 -12.00
CA ALA A 30 -0.40 1.68 -13.07
C ALA A 30 0.01 1.03 -14.40
N SER A 31 1.00 0.13 -14.37
CA SER A 31 1.44 -0.64 -15.53
C SER A 31 0.30 -1.50 -16.10
N ARG A 32 -0.41 -2.26 -15.24
CA ARG A 32 -1.55 -3.11 -15.64
C ARG A 32 -2.71 -2.31 -16.23
N ALA A 33 -2.97 -1.13 -15.64
CA ALA A 33 -4.01 -0.21 -16.10
C ALA A 33 -3.56 0.68 -17.27
N LYS A 34 -2.36 0.45 -17.83
CA LYS A 34 -1.77 1.19 -18.97
C LYS A 34 -1.78 2.71 -18.72
N VAL A 35 -1.42 3.13 -17.51
CA VAL A 35 -1.25 4.55 -17.18
C VAL A 35 -0.06 5.08 -17.97
N GLU A 36 -0.29 6.06 -18.80
CA GLU A 36 0.75 6.65 -19.66
C GLU A 36 1.72 7.53 -18.88
N SER A 37 1.22 8.26 -17.88
CA SER A 37 2.03 9.16 -17.07
C SER A 37 1.42 9.46 -15.70
N TRP A 38 2.28 9.64 -14.72
CA TRP A 38 1.93 10.21 -13.44
C TRP A 38 1.90 11.75 -13.54
N ARG A 39 0.97 12.37 -12.81
CA ARG A 39 0.84 13.81 -12.72
C ARG A 39 1.13 14.26 -11.30
N SER A 40 1.85 15.35 -11.12
CA SER A 40 2.01 15.95 -9.79
C SER A 40 0.69 16.56 -9.32
N ARG A 41 0.05 15.94 -8.32
CA ARG A 41 -1.22 16.38 -7.73
C ARG A 41 -1.36 15.85 -6.31
N PHE A 42 -2.07 16.57 -5.46
CA PHE A 42 -2.29 16.20 -4.06
C PHE A 42 -0.99 15.94 -3.29
N SER A 43 0.04 16.75 -3.55
CA SER A 43 1.39 16.57 -2.99
C SER A 43 1.97 15.17 -3.22
N GLY A 44 1.79 14.63 -4.42
CA GLY A 44 2.29 13.30 -4.79
C GLY A 44 2.16 13.03 -6.29
N ASP A 45 2.56 11.84 -6.70
CA ASP A 45 2.34 11.30 -8.03
C ASP A 45 0.93 10.72 -8.09
N PHE A 46 0.12 11.23 -8.98
CA PHE A 46 -1.29 10.88 -9.13
C PHE A 46 -1.58 10.42 -10.56
N ALA A 47 -2.37 9.35 -10.69
CA ALA A 47 -2.90 8.91 -11.97
C ALA A 47 -4.38 8.58 -11.86
N LEU A 48 -5.15 8.91 -12.90
CA LEU A 48 -6.55 8.56 -13.02
C LEU A 48 -6.71 7.59 -14.19
N THR A 49 -7.33 6.45 -13.93
CA THR A 49 -7.55 5.39 -14.92
C THR A 49 -8.88 4.68 -14.63
N ALA A 50 -9.09 3.54 -15.26
CA ALA A 50 -10.23 2.67 -15.02
C ALA A 50 -9.77 1.20 -14.96
N MET A 51 -10.49 0.41 -14.20
CA MET A 51 -10.31 -1.04 -14.12
C MET A 51 -11.67 -1.72 -14.31
N GLY A 52 -11.93 -2.20 -15.54
CA GLY A 52 -13.27 -2.58 -15.95
C GLY A 52 -14.20 -1.37 -15.97
N SER A 53 -15.34 -1.45 -15.31
CA SER A 53 -16.30 -0.34 -15.20
C SER A 53 -16.00 0.62 -14.04
N GLU A 54 -15.04 0.29 -13.15
CA GLU A 54 -14.76 1.10 -11.97
C GLU A 54 -13.66 2.14 -12.28
N ARG A 55 -13.90 3.39 -11.89
CA ARG A 55 -12.87 4.44 -11.96
C ARG A 55 -11.85 4.22 -10.86
N LEU A 56 -10.57 4.27 -11.22
CA LEU A 56 -9.45 4.05 -10.32
C LEU A 56 -8.55 5.28 -10.28
N ALA A 57 -8.30 5.79 -9.08
CA ALA A 57 -7.28 6.78 -8.81
C ALA A 57 -6.10 6.09 -8.10
N LEU A 58 -4.90 6.31 -8.58
CA LEU A 58 -3.66 5.86 -7.97
C LEU A 58 -2.93 7.07 -7.41
N LEU A 59 -2.40 6.96 -6.20
CA LEU A 59 -1.66 8.01 -5.53
C LEU A 59 -0.42 7.44 -4.83
N LYS A 60 0.73 7.98 -5.16
CA LYS A 60 1.97 7.81 -4.40
C LYS A 60 2.24 9.14 -3.67
N PRO A 61 2.07 9.26 -2.34
CA PRO A 61 2.38 10.47 -1.61
C PRO A 61 3.82 10.91 -1.86
N GLY A 62 4.03 12.16 -2.27
CA GLY A 62 5.35 12.77 -2.44
C GLY A 62 5.89 13.40 -1.15
N THR A 63 5.18 13.21 -0.05
CA THR A 63 5.57 13.61 1.30
C THR A 63 6.37 12.51 1.98
N PHE A 64 7.13 12.84 3.03
CA PHE A 64 7.66 11.79 3.90
C PHE A 64 6.55 10.98 4.56
N MET A 65 6.85 9.73 4.91
CA MET A 65 5.91 8.75 5.42
C MET A 65 5.03 9.29 6.57
N ASN A 66 5.63 9.96 7.54
CA ASN A 66 4.93 10.51 8.71
C ASN A 66 3.97 11.67 8.41
N VAL A 67 3.91 12.14 7.19
CA VAL A 67 2.98 13.19 6.73
C VAL A 67 2.17 12.79 5.49
N SER A 68 2.08 11.47 5.21
CA SER A 68 1.34 10.92 4.07
C SER A 68 -0.13 11.34 4.02
N GLY A 69 -0.76 11.54 5.18
CA GLY A 69 -2.15 11.98 5.28
C GLY A 69 -2.42 13.33 4.60
N ARG A 70 -1.42 14.22 4.53
CA ARG A 70 -1.52 15.51 3.83
C ARG A 70 -1.68 15.37 2.31
N SER A 71 -1.29 14.23 1.76
CA SER A 71 -1.53 13.87 0.37
C SER A 71 -2.87 13.16 0.19
N VAL A 72 -3.19 12.24 1.09
CA VAL A 72 -4.37 11.37 1.00
C VAL A 72 -5.68 12.12 1.23
N ARG A 73 -5.75 12.96 2.29
CA ARG A 73 -6.97 13.70 2.63
C ARG A 73 -7.47 14.61 1.50
N PRO A 74 -6.63 15.47 0.87
CA PRO A 74 -7.10 16.28 -0.24
C PRO A 74 -7.60 15.46 -1.43
N ALA A 75 -6.97 14.31 -1.72
CA ALA A 75 -7.41 13.43 -2.80
C ALA A 75 -8.78 12.80 -2.50
N ALA A 76 -8.96 12.22 -1.31
CA ALA A 76 -10.23 11.63 -0.87
C ALA A 76 -11.35 12.67 -0.85
N SER A 77 -11.09 13.87 -0.31
CA SER A 77 -12.05 14.97 -0.23
C SER A 77 -12.44 15.50 -1.62
N PHE A 78 -11.48 15.66 -2.53
CA PHE A 78 -11.74 16.15 -3.89
C PHE A 78 -12.70 15.25 -4.66
N TYR A 79 -12.54 13.94 -4.52
CA TYR A 79 -13.40 12.95 -5.15
C TYR A 79 -14.61 12.55 -4.30
N LYS A 80 -14.78 13.17 -3.12
CA LYS A 80 -15.88 12.90 -2.18
C LYS A 80 -16.04 11.40 -1.89
N LEU A 81 -14.92 10.75 -1.57
CA LEU A 81 -14.88 9.31 -1.33
C LEU A 81 -15.26 8.99 0.11
N ASP A 82 -16.09 7.97 0.28
CA ASP A 82 -16.24 7.29 1.54
C ASP A 82 -14.95 6.54 1.89
N LEU A 83 -14.64 6.36 3.18
CA LEU A 83 -13.36 5.82 3.60
C LEU A 83 -13.15 4.35 3.16
N ASP A 84 -14.20 3.57 3.05
CA ASP A 84 -14.15 2.20 2.52
C ASP A 84 -13.80 2.13 1.02
N ARG A 85 -13.78 3.29 0.33
CA ARG A 85 -13.32 3.45 -1.06
C ARG A 85 -11.86 3.93 -1.14
N VAL A 86 -11.18 4.05 -0.01
CA VAL A 86 -9.75 4.35 0.07
C VAL A 86 -9.00 3.09 0.47
N VAL A 87 -8.10 2.63 -0.40
CA VAL A 87 -7.26 1.43 -0.18
C VAL A 87 -5.83 1.89 0.02
N VAL A 88 -5.28 1.66 1.21
CA VAL A 88 -3.90 2.01 1.55
C VAL A 88 -3.04 0.75 1.52
N VAL A 89 -2.00 0.77 0.69
CA VAL A 89 -1.01 -0.31 0.55
C VAL A 89 0.24 0.08 1.35
N HIS A 90 0.62 -0.78 2.29
CA HIS A 90 1.76 -0.51 3.19
C HIS A 90 2.50 -1.79 3.59
N ASP A 91 3.73 -1.62 4.07
CA ASP A 91 4.53 -2.68 4.67
C ASP A 91 4.00 -3.08 6.06
N GLU A 92 4.15 -4.37 6.39
CA GLU A 92 3.66 -4.95 7.64
C GLU A 92 4.70 -5.88 8.25
N LEU A 93 5.21 -5.50 9.43
CA LEU A 93 6.20 -6.29 10.18
C LEU A 93 5.63 -7.60 10.71
N ASP A 94 4.36 -7.61 11.13
CA ASP A 94 3.72 -8.77 11.78
C ASP A 94 3.26 -9.87 10.79
N LEU A 95 3.53 -9.70 9.51
CA LEU A 95 3.28 -10.70 8.48
C LEU A 95 4.60 -11.18 7.87
N PRO A 96 4.77 -12.50 7.67
CA PRO A 96 5.93 -13.03 6.93
C PRO A 96 6.09 -12.37 5.57
N PHE A 97 7.32 -12.31 5.06
CA PHE A 97 7.62 -11.72 3.75
C PHE A 97 6.71 -12.27 2.65
N GLY A 98 6.12 -11.36 1.89
CA GLY A 98 5.26 -11.66 0.77
C GLY A 98 3.86 -12.19 1.11
N GLN A 99 3.51 -12.31 2.39
CA GLN A 99 2.12 -12.58 2.79
C GLN A 99 1.27 -11.33 2.62
N ILE A 100 0.13 -11.48 1.94
CA ILE A 100 -0.81 -10.38 1.69
C ILE A 100 -2.05 -10.56 2.56
N ARG A 101 -2.51 -9.49 3.20
CA ARG A 101 -3.75 -9.45 3.97
C ARG A 101 -4.52 -8.17 3.67
N LEU A 102 -5.82 -8.31 3.49
CA LEU A 102 -6.75 -7.19 3.40
C LEU A 102 -7.48 -7.01 4.74
N LYS A 103 -7.71 -5.78 5.14
CA LYS A 103 -8.41 -5.43 6.36
C LYS A 103 -9.14 -4.09 6.19
N LEU A 104 -10.31 -3.96 6.80
CA LEU A 104 -10.97 -2.67 7.01
C LEU A 104 -10.61 -2.14 8.39
N GLY A 105 -10.13 -0.92 8.47
CA GLY A 105 -9.84 -0.26 9.74
C GLY A 105 -8.70 -0.87 10.55
N GLY A 106 -8.66 -0.54 11.83
CA GLY A 106 -7.71 -1.07 12.83
C GLY A 106 -6.63 -0.08 13.26
N GLY A 107 -5.80 -0.48 14.21
CA GLY A 107 -4.66 0.30 14.72
C GLY A 107 -3.53 0.46 13.71
N ASP A 108 -2.61 1.39 13.93
CA ASP A 108 -1.48 1.67 13.05
C ASP A 108 -0.26 0.75 13.26
N ALA A 109 -0.23 -0.02 14.35
CA ALA A 109 0.87 -0.89 14.74
C ALA A 109 2.26 -0.20 14.69
N GLY A 110 2.30 1.11 14.96
CA GLY A 110 3.52 1.93 14.89
C GLY A 110 3.88 2.42 13.50
N HIS A 111 3.09 2.11 12.46
CA HIS A 111 3.36 2.56 11.10
C HIS A 111 3.01 4.06 10.94
N ASN A 112 4.03 4.90 10.79
CA ASN A 112 3.88 6.36 10.76
C ASN A 112 2.97 6.87 9.62
N GLY A 113 2.97 6.21 8.47
CA GLY A 113 2.09 6.57 7.35
C GLY A 113 0.62 6.33 7.68
N LEU A 114 0.28 5.20 8.29
CA LEU A 114 -1.09 4.91 8.74
C LEU A 114 -1.54 5.87 9.83
N ARG A 115 -0.67 6.18 10.79
CA ARG A 115 -0.94 7.18 11.83
C ARG A 115 -1.28 8.54 11.25
N SER A 116 -0.47 8.99 10.29
CA SER A 116 -0.69 10.26 9.57
C SER A 116 -2.02 10.28 8.82
N ILE A 117 -2.33 9.21 8.08
CA ILE A 117 -3.58 9.10 7.31
C ILE A 117 -4.78 9.10 8.27
N THR A 118 -4.76 8.30 9.34
CA THR A 118 -5.83 8.25 10.34
C THR A 118 -6.07 9.61 10.98
N SER A 119 -4.99 10.31 11.36
CA SER A 119 -5.08 11.67 11.93
C SER A 119 -5.71 12.67 10.95
N GLU A 120 -5.31 12.66 9.69
CA GLU A 120 -5.81 13.61 8.68
C GLU A 120 -7.24 13.29 8.22
N LEU A 121 -7.61 12.02 8.11
CA LEU A 121 -8.97 11.60 7.74
C LEU A 121 -9.96 11.65 8.92
N GLY A 122 -9.45 11.67 10.16
CA GLY A 122 -10.26 11.64 11.38
C GLY A 122 -10.85 10.27 11.70
N SER A 123 -10.49 9.22 10.97
CA SER A 123 -10.94 7.84 11.18
C SER A 123 -9.92 6.85 10.61
N SER A 124 -9.92 5.65 11.16
CA SER A 124 -9.14 4.51 10.67
C SER A 124 -9.91 3.58 9.71
N ASP A 125 -11.17 3.88 9.37
CA ASP A 125 -12.11 3.00 8.67
C ASP A 125 -11.88 2.95 7.15
N TYR A 126 -10.64 3.00 6.72
CA TYR A 126 -10.23 2.78 5.33
C TYR A 126 -9.69 1.35 5.14
N VAL A 127 -9.70 0.91 3.90
CA VAL A 127 -9.19 -0.43 3.53
C VAL A 127 -7.67 -0.42 3.57
N ARG A 128 -7.07 -1.48 4.10
CA ARG A 128 -5.63 -1.69 4.13
C ARG A 128 -5.26 -2.96 3.39
N LEU A 129 -4.30 -2.84 2.48
CA LEU A 129 -3.55 -3.98 1.99
C LEU A 129 -2.22 -4.01 2.75
N ARG A 130 -2.06 -5.02 3.58
CA ARG A 130 -0.89 -5.27 4.41
C ARG A 130 0.05 -6.19 3.64
N PHE A 131 1.20 -5.67 3.23
CA PHE A 131 2.25 -6.44 2.58
C PHE A 131 3.28 -6.88 3.61
N GLY A 132 3.37 -8.17 3.88
CA GLY A 132 4.29 -8.71 4.87
C GLY A 132 5.75 -8.51 4.47
N ILE A 133 6.53 -7.98 5.40
CA ILE A 133 7.98 -7.83 5.27
C ILE A 133 8.75 -8.61 6.34
N GLY A 134 8.03 -9.22 7.30
CA GLY A 134 8.61 -9.91 8.45
C GLY A 134 9.23 -8.98 9.48
N HIS A 135 9.54 -9.51 10.64
CA HIS A 135 10.33 -8.83 11.65
C HIS A 135 11.82 -8.84 11.30
N PRO A 136 12.62 -7.86 11.79
CA PRO A 136 14.06 -7.93 11.67
C PRO A 136 14.58 -9.22 12.33
N PRO A 137 15.67 -9.83 11.78
CA PRO A 137 16.31 -10.97 12.41
C PRO A 137 16.85 -10.62 13.80
N GLU A 138 17.02 -11.62 14.67
CA GLU A 138 17.46 -11.41 16.07
C GLU A 138 18.81 -10.70 16.19
N ASP A 139 19.70 -10.88 15.22
CA ASP A 139 21.02 -10.24 15.13
C ASP A 139 21.00 -8.86 14.46
N PHE A 140 19.83 -8.35 14.07
CA PHE A 140 19.69 -7.01 13.51
C PHE A 140 19.93 -5.96 14.59
N GLY A 141 20.99 -5.18 14.44
CA GLY A 141 21.44 -4.19 15.44
C GLY A 141 20.59 -2.91 15.54
N GLY A 142 19.39 -2.88 14.95
CA GLY A 142 18.51 -1.70 14.90
C GLY A 142 17.09 -1.99 15.36
N SER A 143 16.25 -0.96 15.32
CA SER A 143 14.83 -1.04 15.60
C SER A 143 14.03 -1.48 14.36
N GLY A 144 12.73 -1.78 14.53
CA GLY A 144 11.81 -2.00 13.40
C GLY A 144 11.75 -0.79 12.46
N ALA A 145 11.88 0.43 13.00
CA ALA A 145 11.93 1.66 12.20
C ALA A 145 13.20 1.74 11.32
N ASP A 146 14.33 1.18 11.80
CA ASP A 146 15.54 1.09 10.99
C ASP A 146 15.42 -0.02 9.94
N TYR A 147 14.76 -1.12 10.28
CA TYR A 147 14.58 -2.27 9.39
C TYR A 147 13.72 -1.95 8.17
N VAL A 148 12.63 -1.22 8.32
CA VAL A 148 11.77 -0.83 7.18
C VAL A 148 12.51 0.07 6.19
N LEU A 149 13.56 0.76 6.61
CA LEU A 149 14.44 1.58 5.75
C LEU A 149 15.58 0.78 5.11
N GLN A 150 15.69 -0.52 5.37
CA GLN A 150 16.64 -1.39 4.68
C GLN A 150 16.06 -1.90 3.36
N ALA A 151 16.95 -2.17 2.39
CA ALA A 151 16.60 -2.86 1.17
C ALA A 151 16.18 -4.32 1.46
N PHE A 152 15.40 -4.90 0.56
CA PHE A 152 15.08 -6.32 0.61
C PHE A 152 16.35 -7.18 0.45
N ALA A 153 16.40 -8.31 1.16
CA ALA A 153 17.50 -9.26 1.03
C ALA A 153 17.52 -9.91 -0.37
N PRO A 154 18.66 -10.41 -0.85
CA PRO A 154 18.74 -11.04 -2.19
C PRO A 154 17.72 -12.15 -2.41
N ALA A 155 17.44 -12.99 -1.42
CA ALA A 155 16.42 -14.04 -1.51
C ALA A 155 15.00 -13.46 -1.62
N GLU A 156 14.71 -12.36 -0.91
CA GLU A 156 13.43 -11.65 -1.00
C GLU A 156 13.28 -10.97 -2.37
N LEU A 157 14.35 -10.36 -2.90
CA LEU A 157 14.36 -9.70 -4.21
C LEU A 157 14.01 -10.67 -5.35
N ALA A 158 14.46 -11.93 -5.25
CA ALA A 158 14.16 -12.96 -6.25
C ALA A 158 12.65 -13.24 -6.37
N GLU A 159 11.90 -13.08 -5.29
CA GLU A 159 10.45 -13.30 -5.25
C GLU A 159 9.62 -12.01 -5.30
N LEU A 160 10.25 -10.85 -5.10
CA LEU A 160 9.56 -9.58 -4.85
C LEU A 160 8.58 -9.22 -5.98
N GLY A 161 8.96 -9.43 -7.24
CA GLY A 161 8.09 -9.16 -8.38
C GLY A 161 6.79 -9.98 -8.35
N ALA A 162 6.89 -11.27 -8.06
CA ALA A 162 5.72 -12.16 -7.93
C ALA A 162 4.84 -11.75 -6.73
N ARG A 163 5.45 -11.32 -5.62
CA ARG A 163 4.72 -10.88 -4.41
C ARG A 163 4.03 -9.53 -4.63
N VAL A 164 4.67 -8.59 -5.33
CA VAL A 164 4.06 -7.32 -5.77
C VAL A 164 2.89 -7.60 -6.71
N GLY A 165 3.05 -8.53 -7.65
CA GLY A 165 1.96 -8.98 -8.52
C GLY A 165 0.76 -9.52 -7.73
N ALA A 166 0.99 -10.37 -6.73
CA ALA A 166 -0.07 -10.89 -5.87
C ALA A 166 -0.78 -9.79 -5.05
N ALA A 167 -0.03 -8.77 -4.61
CA ALA A 167 -0.62 -7.61 -3.94
C ALA A 167 -1.50 -6.79 -4.90
N ALA A 168 -1.05 -6.60 -6.14
CA ALA A 168 -1.85 -5.96 -7.18
C ALA A 168 -3.13 -6.77 -7.49
N ASP A 169 -3.05 -8.11 -7.58
CA ASP A 169 -4.23 -8.98 -7.74
C ASP A 169 -5.25 -8.78 -6.62
N ALA A 170 -4.78 -8.66 -5.37
CA ALA A 170 -5.66 -8.42 -4.22
C ALA A 170 -6.37 -7.04 -4.32
N VAL A 171 -5.67 -5.99 -4.76
CA VAL A 171 -6.30 -4.68 -5.02
C VAL A 171 -7.32 -4.79 -6.15
N GLU A 172 -6.99 -5.47 -7.24
CA GLU A 172 -7.92 -5.68 -8.36
C GLU A 172 -9.18 -6.41 -7.92
N LEU A 173 -9.06 -7.39 -7.02
CA LEU A 173 -10.23 -8.08 -6.44
C LEU A 173 -11.11 -7.10 -5.63
N VAL A 174 -10.50 -6.21 -4.83
CA VAL A 174 -11.25 -5.16 -4.11
C VAL A 174 -12.02 -4.29 -5.10
N VAL A 175 -11.36 -3.83 -6.16
CA VAL A 175 -11.96 -2.97 -7.18
C VAL A 175 -13.11 -3.66 -7.92
N ARG A 176 -12.91 -4.93 -8.33
CA ARG A 176 -13.87 -5.66 -9.18
C ARG A 176 -14.99 -6.33 -8.41
N ARG A 177 -14.76 -6.81 -7.19
CA ARG A 177 -15.67 -7.68 -6.43
C ARG A 177 -16.03 -7.15 -5.05
N GLY A 178 -15.46 -6.02 -4.65
CA GLY A 178 -15.63 -5.44 -3.33
C GLY A 178 -14.75 -6.11 -2.26
N LEU A 179 -14.65 -5.43 -1.11
CA LEU A 179 -13.74 -5.80 -0.03
C LEU A 179 -14.02 -7.20 0.55
N THR A 180 -15.28 -7.53 0.84
CA THR A 180 -15.65 -8.81 1.47
C THR A 180 -15.21 -10.01 0.62
N ALA A 181 -15.50 -9.98 -0.68
CA ALA A 181 -15.10 -11.05 -1.59
C ALA A 181 -13.56 -11.13 -1.74
N ALA A 182 -12.90 -9.97 -1.80
CA ALA A 182 -11.43 -9.89 -1.87
C ALA A 182 -10.78 -10.46 -0.58
N MET A 183 -11.30 -10.12 0.59
CA MET A 183 -10.82 -10.66 1.87
C MET A 183 -10.97 -12.17 1.94
N ASN A 184 -12.11 -12.71 1.53
CA ASN A 184 -12.36 -14.15 1.53
C ASN A 184 -11.37 -14.90 0.64
N THR A 185 -10.95 -14.32 -0.46
CA THR A 185 -9.97 -14.92 -1.37
C THR A 185 -8.53 -14.71 -0.88
N THR A 186 -8.18 -13.48 -0.50
CA THR A 186 -6.79 -13.10 -0.19
C THR A 186 -6.35 -13.57 1.20
N ASN A 187 -7.26 -13.51 2.19
CA ASN A 187 -6.93 -13.80 3.58
C ASN A 187 -6.98 -15.30 3.93
N GLN A 188 -7.39 -16.16 3.02
CA GLN A 188 -7.34 -17.60 3.24
C GLN A 188 -5.87 -17.99 3.53
N ARG A 189 -5.64 -18.61 4.69
CA ARG A 189 -4.37 -19.29 4.93
C ARG A 189 -4.25 -20.37 3.85
N LYS A 190 -3.17 -20.38 3.06
CA LYS A 190 -2.74 -21.63 2.43
C LYS A 190 -2.59 -22.61 3.59
N ARG A 191 -3.45 -23.61 3.64
CA ARG A 191 -3.17 -24.80 4.43
C ARG A 191 -1.97 -25.42 3.74
N ASP A 192 -0.80 -25.23 4.35
CA ASP A 192 0.37 -25.98 3.95
C ASP A 192 0.03 -27.46 4.17
N ASN A 193 -0.06 -28.19 3.06
CA ASN A 193 -0.03 -29.66 3.09
C ASN A 193 1.41 -30.10 3.23
#